data_3d0fac9eb69773e1ca69f1bdccc9463f
#
_entry.id   3d0fac9eb69773e1ca69f1bdccc9463f
#
_cell.length_a   1.000
_cell.length_b   1.000
_cell.length_c   1.000
_cell.angle_alpha   90.00
_cell.angle_beta   90.00
_cell.angle_gamma   90.00
#
_symmetry.space_group_name_H-M   'P 1'
#
loop_
_entity.id
_entity.type
_entity.pdbx_description
1 polymer ?
#
loop_
_entity_poly.entity_id
_entity_poly.type
_entity_poly.pdbx_seq_one_letter_code
_entity_poly.pdbx_strand_id
1 'polypeptide(L)'
;MKEERRVRENKVRRILRAGGVPLGTMVFEFNTTGLGRIAAAAGLDFVMYDMEHTGWSLETIRGLMATSRGLDVEPMVRVPATEYHFIAHALDVGARGIMVPMVETAEQAQHIVESAKYPPAGRRGAAFGVAHDDYFDGDIVAKMRDANSEGILIAQIETARGLDNVEKIAAVPGIDVLWIGHFDLTNSLGIPAQFEHPRYREAVRRVLEASRSHYKVTGFMVKSAEEGAAFVREGFGILAYWGDIWIYRKALEDGASALRELIGGTRGRT
;
A
#
# COMPACT_ATOMS: atom_id res chain seq x y z
N MET A 1 36.72 -0.37 -9.44
CA MET A 1 35.62 -1.32 -9.48
C MET A 1 34.33 -0.50 -9.62
N LYS A 2 33.59 -0.64 -10.71
CA LYS A 2 32.23 -0.08 -10.77
C LYS A 2 31.40 -0.90 -9.79
N GLU A 3 30.83 -0.25 -8.78
CA GLU A 3 29.89 -0.87 -7.87
C GLU A 3 28.78 -1.51 -8.71
N GLU A 4 28.56 -2.81 -8.58
CA GLU A 4 27.47 -3.52 -9.27
C GLU A 4 26.17 -2.92 -8.78
N ARG A 5 25.54 -2.08 -9.61
CA ARG A 5 24.28 -1.42 -9.25
C ARG A 5 23.19 -2.50 -9.26
N ARG A 6 22.76 -2.87 -8.06
CA ARG A 6 21.67 -3.80 -7.78
C ARG A 6 20.34 -3.06 -7.81
N VAL A 7 19.25 -3.82 -7.95
CA VAL A 7 17.90 -3.27 -7.67
C VAL A 7 17.93 -2.67 -6.26
N ARG A 8 17.46 -1.43 -6.13
CA ARG A 8 17.46 -0.70 -4.86
C ARG A 8 16.72 -1.49 -3.77
N GLU A 9 17.29 -1.56 -2.57
CA GLU A 9 16.63 -2.10 -1.40
C GLU A 9 15.28 -1.39 -1.16
N ASN A 10 14.24 -2.14 -0.81
CA ASN A 10 12.94 -1.58 -0.49
C ASN A 10 12.89 -1.16 0.98
N LYS A 11 12.69 0.14 1.24
CA LYS A 11 12.65 0.71 2.60
C LYS A 11 11.58 0.04 3.47
N VAL A 12 10.39 -0.20 2.93
CA VAL A 12 9.30 -0.87 3.66
C VAL A 12 9.72 -2.27 4.06
N ARG A 13 10.31 -3.04 3.14
CA ARG A 13 10.80 -4.40 3.43
C ARG A 13 11.91 -4.38 4.47
N ARG A 14 12.83 -3.43 4.39
CA ARG A 14 13.89 -3.26 5.39
C ARG A 14 13.33 -3.00 6.78
N ILE A 15 12.35 -2.08 6.90
CA ILE A 15 11.70 -1.76 8.19
C ILE A 15 10.99 -2.99 8.74
N LEU A 16 10.21 -3.71 7.91
CA LEU A 16 9.50 -4.93 8.32
C LEU A 16 10.47 -6.02 8.79
N ARG A 17 11.58 -6.25 8.08
CA ARG A 17 12.63 -7.22 8.48
C ARG A 17 13.28 -6.86 9.81
N ALA A 18 13.38 -5.58 10.14
CA ALA A 18 13.88 -5.08 11.42
C ALA A 18 12.84 -5.12 12.56
N GLY A 19 11.62 -5.60 12.30
CA GLY A 19 10.53 -5.62 13.27
C GLY A 19 9.87 -4.26 13.50
N GLY A 20 10.12 -3.28 12.63
CA GLY A 20 9.49 -1.96 12.66
C GLY A 20 8.14 -1.94 11.94
N VAL A 21 7.44 -0.80 12.06
CA VAL A 21 6.14 -0.55 11.44
C VAL A 21 6.28 0.56 10.41
N PRO A 22 6.30 0.26 9.09
CA PRO A 22 6.32 1.27 8.05
C PRO A 22 5.05 2.13 8.09
N LEU A 23 5.22 3.45 7.92
CA LEU A 23 4.15 4.43 7.88
C LEU A 23 4.05 5.05 6.49
N GLY A 24 2.86 5.08 5.92
CA GLY A 24 2.60 5.71 4.63
C GLY A 24 1.31 6.50 4.61
N THR A 25 0.84 6.80 3.41
CA THR A 25 -0.48 7.43 3.16
C THR A 25 -1.08 6.90 1.87
N MET A 26 -2.41 6.93 1.78
CA MET A 26 -3.14 6.66 0.54
C MET A 26 -3.27 7.95 -0.28
N VAL A 27 -3.28 7.84 -1.61
CA VAL A 27 -3.42 8.97 -2.53
C VAL A 27 -4.50 8.67 -3.54
N PHE A 28 -5.55 9.49 -3.53
CA PHE A 28 -6.76 9.32 -4.33
C PHE A 28 -6.98 10.47 -5.33
N GLU A 29 -6.48 11.67 -5.05
CA GLU A 29 -6.79 12.86 -5.85
C GLU A 29 -5.57 13.58 -6.37
N PHE A 30 -4.50 13.73 -5.57
CA PHE A 30 -3.37 14.57 -5.91
C PHE A 30 -2.33 13.83 -6.75
N ASN A 31 -2.51 13.84 -8.08
CA ASN A 31 -1.55 13.25 -9.02
C ASN A 31 -0.41 14.20 -9.40
N THR A 32 0.00 15.07 -8.50
CA THR A 32 1.05 16.07 -8.77
C THR A 32 2.45 15.48 -8.62
N THR A 33 3.38 15.99 -9.43
CA THR A 33 4.78 15.54 -9.45
C THR A 33 5.55 15.79 -8.15
N GLY A 34 5.04 16.67 -7.28
CA GLY A 34 5.65 16.99 -5.97
C GLY A 34 5.28 16.03 -4.85
N LEU A 35 4.22 15.22 -5.02
CA LEU A 35 3.62 14.48 -3.91
C LEU A 35 4.58 13.51 -3.23
N GLY A 36 5.32 12.72 -4.00
CA GLY A 36 6.32 11.81 -3.43
C GLY A 36 7.41 12.54 -2.63
N ARG A 37 7.82 13.74 -3.07
CA ARG A 37 8.79 14.57 -2.33
C ARG A 37 8.20 15.12 -1.04
N ILE A 38 6.94 15.54 -1.05
CA ILE A 38 6.22 16.01 0.15
C ILE A 38 6.12 14.87 1.17
N ALA A 39 5.74 13.68 0.73
CA ALA A 39 5.64 12.50 1.57
C ALA A 39 7.00 12.11 2.20
N ALA A 40 8.08 12.11 1.40
CA ALA A 40 9.44 11.85 1.89
C ALA A 40 9.88 12.93 2.89
N ALA A 41 9.61 14.20 2.62
CA ALA A 41 9.93 15.31 3.53
C ALA A 41 9.12 15.25 4.84
N ALA A 42 7.92 14.68 4.81
CA ALA A 42 7.10 14.41 5.98
C ALA A 42 7.56 13.17 6.79
N GLY A 43 8.56 12.44 6.30
CA GLY A 43 9.12 11.25 6.97
C GLY A 43 8.30 9.97 6.74
N LEU A 44 7.46 9.92 5.71
CA LEU A 44 6.73 8.70 5.36
C LEU A 44 7.67 7.67 4.70
N ASP A 45 7.35 6.40 4.88
CA ASP A 45 8.10 5.28 4.33
C ASP A 45 7.55 4.81 2.98
N PHE A 46 6.25 5.00 2.75
CA PHE A 46 5.62 4.69 1.48
C PHE A 46 4.46 5.63 1.14
N VAL A 47 4.12 5.66 -0.15
CA VAL A 47 2.91 6.28 -0.68
C VAL A 47 2.17 5.23 -1.50
N MET A 48 0.88 5.03 -1.22
CA MET A 48 0.02 4.10 -1.94
C MET A 48 -0.87 4.88 -2.90
N TYR A 49 -0.53 4.88 -4.18
CA TYR A 49 -1.33 5.49 -5.25
C TYR A 49 -2.47 4.56 -5.65
N ASP A 50 -3.68 5.10 -5.66
CA ASP A 50 -4.88 4.31 -5.90
C ASP A 50 -5.35 4.36 -7.35
N MET A 51 -5.49 3.18 -7.97
CA MET A 51 -6.14 3.02 -9.28
C MET A 51 -7.51 2.34 -9.18
N GLU A 52 -7.92 1.89 -8.00
CA GLU A 52 -9.20 1.20 -7.83
C GLU A 52 -10.36 2.19 -7.79
N HIS A 53 -10.27 3.22 -6.93
CA HIS A 53 -11.35 4.19 -6.73
C HIS A 53 -11.09 5.54 -7.40
N THR A 54 -10.15 5.59 -8.33
CA THR A 54 -9.80 6.80 -9.10
C THR A 54 -9.93 6.54 -10.60
N GLY A 55 -9.92 7.61 -11.38
CA GLY A 55 -9.88 7.51 -12.84
C GLY A 55 -8.45 7.47 -13.41
N TRP A 56 -7.46 7.11 -12.62
CA TRP A 56 -6.05 7.19 -13.04
C TRP A 56 -5.67 6.05 -13.99
N SER A 57 -5.01 6.44 -15.07
CA SER A 57 -4.42 5.52 -16.02
C SER A 57 -3.02 5.08 -15.60
N LEU A 58 -2.50 4.04 -16.26
CA LEU A 58 -1.11 3.63 -16.10
C LEU A 58 -0.12 4.75 -16.50
N GLU A 59 -0.49 5.64 -17.42
CA GLU A 59 0.31 6.81 -17.79
C GLU A 59 0.46 7.78 -16.61
N THR A 60 -0.62 8.07 -15.89
CA THR A 60 -0.58 8.85 -14.65
C THR A 60 0.34 8.21 -13.62
N ILE A 61 0.17 6.92 -13.38
CA ILE A 61 1.02 6.14 -12.44
C ILE A 61 2.49 6.20 -12.86
N ARG A 62 2.81 6.04 -14.15
CA ARG A 62 4.19 6.15 -14.67
C ARG A 62 4.83 7.50 -14.30
N GLY A 63 4.07 8.59 -14.44
CA GLY A 63 4.53 9.94 -14.05
C GLY A 63 4.84 10.02 -12.56
N LEU A 64 3.97 9.51 -11.71
CA LEU A 64 4.13 9.50 -10.25
C LEU A 64 5.31 8.62 -9.81
N MET A 65 5.49 7.45 -10.42
CA MET A 65 6.66 6.59 -10.18
C MET A 65 7.96 7.30 -10.57
N ALA A 66 7.99 7.94 -11.74
CA ALA A 66 9.18 8.64 -12.24
C ALA A 66 9.63 9.78 -11.29
N THR A 67 8.68 10.51 -10.70
CA THR A 67 8.96 11.62 -9.77
C THR A 67 9.30 11.18 -8.36
N SER A 68 8.95 9.95 -7.99
CA SER A 68 9.27 9.33 -6.69
C SER A 68 10.63 8.61 -6.71
N ARG A 69 11.23 8.43 -7.89
CA ARG A 69 12.49 7.71 -8.04
C ARG A 69 13.63 8.39 -7.29
N GLY A 70 14.40 7.59 -6.54
CA GLY A 70 15.55 8.09 -5.78
C GLY A 70 15.19 8.83 -4.48
N LEU A 71 13.92 8.94 -4.15
CA LEU A 71 13.47 9.49 -2.86
C LEU A 71 13.53 8.43 -1.77
N ASP A 72 13.60 8.87 -0.51
CA ASP A 72 13.52 7.99 0.67
C ASP A 72 12.05 7.69 1.05
N VAL A 73 11.26 7.31 0.05
CA VAL A 73 9.87 6.85 0.17
C VAL A 73 9.60 5.84 -0.92
N GLU A 74 8.87 4.76 -0.60
CA GLU A 74 8.55 3.73 -1.59
C GLU A 74 7.19 4.02 -2.27
N PRO A 75 7.19 4.26 -3.59
CA PRO A 75 5.94 4.40 -4.33
C PRO A 75 5.32 3.02 -4.54
N MET A 76 4.10 2.85 -4.07
CA MET A 76 3.30 1.64 -4.21
C MET A 76 2.01 1.95 -4.96
N VAL A 77 1.37 0.94 -5.52
CA VAL A 77 0.14 1.09 -6.30
C VAL A 77 -0.91 0.10 -5.82
N ARG A 78 -2.11 0.59 -5.55
CA ARG A 78 -3.28 -0.27 -5.49
C ARG A 78 -3.85 -0.38 -6.90
N VAL A 79 -3.75 -1.56 -7.48
CA VAL A 79 -4.26 -1.85 -8.82
C VAL A 79 -5.77 -2.08 -8.79
N PRO A 80 -6.51 -1.92 -9.91
CA PRO A 80 -7.96 -2.02 -9.89
C PRO A 80 -8.49 -3.45 -9.77
N ALA A 81 -7.66 -4.46 -10.10
CA ALA A 81 -8.09 -5.86 -10.11
C ALA A 81 -6.90 -6.83 -10.17
N THR A 82 -7.18 -8.15 -10.17
CA THR A 82 -6.18 -9.23 -10.11
C THR A 82 -5.51 -9.55 -11.45
N GLU A 83 -5.89 -8.89 -12.55
CA GLU A 83 -5.40 -9.23 -13.90
C GLU A 83 -3.89 -8.96 -14.03
N TYR A 84 -3.24 -9.87 -14.73
CA TYR A 84 -1.78 -9.86 -14.96
C TYR A 84 -1.24 -8.49 -15.39
N HIS A 85 -1.90 -7.85 -16.36
CA HIS A 85 -1.38 -6.61 -16.94
C HIS A 85 -1.43 -5.42 -15.97
N PHE A 86 -2.38 -5.36 -15.04
CA PHE A 86 -2.38 -4.31 -14.01
C PHE A 86 -1.20 -4.47 -13.06
N ILE A 87 -0.94 -5.71 -12.63
CA ILE A 87 0.14 -6.03 -11.69
C ILE A 87 1.51 -5.84 -12.35
N ALA A 88 1.72 -6.50 -13.50
CA ALA A 88 3.00 -6.48 -14.19
C ALA A 88 3.37 -5.07 -14.69
N HIS A 89 2.43 -4.34 -15.32
CA HIS A 89 2.71 -3.00 -15.85
C HIS A 89 2.94 -1.97 -14.75
N ALA A 90 2.20 -2.02 -13.63
CA ALA A 90 2.47 -1.12 -12.50
C ALA A 90 3.90 -1.33 -11.94
N LEU A 91 4.36 -2.58 -11.86
CA LEU A 91 5.75 -2.89 -11.50
C LEU A 91 6.74 -2.41 -12.57
N ASP A 92 6.42 -2.58 -13.87
CA ASP A 92 7.31 -2.19 -14.98
C ASP A 92 7.51 -0.67 -15.06
N VAL A 93 6.53 0.13 -14.67
CA VAL A 93 6.69 1.59 -14.60
C VAL A 93 7.36 2.07 -13.31
N GLY A 94 7.67 1.17 -12.36
CA GLY A 94 8.51 1.46 -11.21
C GLY A 94 7.83 1.39 -9.84
N ALA A 95 6.62 0.82 -9.73
CA ALA A 95 6.01 0.57 -8.43
C ALA A 95 6.89 -0.39 -7.61
N ARG A 96 7.04 -0.09 -6.31
CA ARG A 96 7.86 -0.85 -5.37
C ARG A 96 7.03 -1.79 -4.50
N GLY A 97 5.72 -1.69 -4.60
CA GLY A 97 4.74 -2.59 -3.99
C GLY A 97 3.42 -2.51 -4.72
N ILE A 98 2.69 -3.61 -4.68
CA ILE A 98 1.36 -3.74 -5.30
C ILE A 98 0.37 -4.17 -4.23
N MET A 99 -0.72 -3.43 -4.10
CA MET A 99 -1.91 -3.85 -3.38
C MET A 99 -2.97 -4.29 -4.39
N VAL A 100 -3.54 -5.45 -4.17
CA VAL A 100 -4.62 -5.99 -5.02
C VAL A 100 -5.89 -6.09 -4.19
N PRO A 101 -6.99 -5.43 -4.62
CA PRO A 101 -8.26 -5.46 -3.92
C PRO A 101 -9.02 -6.77 -4.15
N MET A 102 -10.07 -6.99 -3.38
CA MET A 102 -11.06 -8.07 -3.57
C MET A 102 -10.44 -9.47 -3.66
N VAL A 103 -9.37 -9.74 -2.90
CA VAL A 103 -8.75 -11.07 -2.89
C VAL A 103 -9.59 -12.03 -2.04
N GLU A 104 -10.17 -13.02 -2.70
CA GLU A 104 -11.15 -13.94 -2.11
C GLU A 104 -10.69 -15.38 -2.02
N THR A 105 -9.65 -15.76 -2.78
CA THR A 105 -9.19 -17.16 -2.83
C THR A 105 -7.68 -17.28 -2.86
N ALA A 106 -7.18 -18.45 -2.49
CA ALA A 106 -5.74 -18.77 -2.59
C ALA A 106 -5.25 -18.76 -4.04
N GLU A 107 -6.09 -19.14 -4.99
CA GLU A 107 -5.77 -19.13 -6.43
C GLU A 107 -5.56 -17.71 -6.95
N GLN A 108 -6.39 -16.75 -6.49
CA GLN A 108 -6.16 -15.32 -6.80
C GLN A 108 -4.86 -14.84 -6.17
N ALA A 109 -4.59 -15.17 -4.91
CA ALA A 109 -3.33 -14.81 -4.26
C ALA A 109 -2.11 -15.42 -4.97
N GLN A 110 -2.20 -16.67 -5.43
CA GLN A 110 -1.16 -17.30 -6.22
C GLN A 110 -0.98 -16.60 -7.57
N HIS A 111 -2.07 -16.25 -8.25
CA HIS A 111 -2.03 -15.49 -9.51
C HIS A 111 -1.37 -14.12 -9.35
N ILE A 112 -1.59 -13.43 -8.23
CA ILE A 112 -0.92 -12.15 -7.90
C ILE A 112 0.59 -12.37 -7.83
N VAL A 113 1.04 -13.39 -7.11
CA VAL A 113 2.47 -13.71 -6.98
C VAL A 113 3.08 -14.06 -8.33
N GLU A 114 2.41 -14.89 -9.11
CA GLU A 114 2.87 -15.29 -10.46
C GLU A 114 2.96 -14.10 -11.41
N SER A 115 2.03 -13.16 -11.32
CA SER A 115 2.01 -11.96 -12.17
C SER A 115 3.08 -10.93 -11.78
N ALA A 116 3.47 -10.90 -10.50
CA ALA A 116 4.41 -9.92 -9.97
C ALA A 116 5.88 -10.39 -10.03
N LYS A 117 6.13 -11.70 -10.00
CA LYS A 117 7.48 -12.26 -9.86
C LYS A 117 7.99 -12.88 -11.16
N TYR A 118 9.30 -12.79 -11.35
CA TYR A 118 10.02 -13.49 -12.43
C TYR A 118 10.20 -14.98 -12.12
N PRO A 119 10.42 -15.82 -13.15
CA PRO A 119 10.75 -17.23 -12.93
C PRO A 119 11.94 -17.43 -11.97
N PRO A 120 11.98 -18.51 -11.17
CA PRO A 120 10.98 -19.59 -11.11
C PRO A 120 9.78 -19.29 -10.19
N ALA A 121 9.78 -18.15 -9.47
CA ALA A 121 8.74 -17.78 -8.49
C ALA A 121 7.43 -17.30 -9.14
N GLY A 122 7.47 -16.89 -10.41
CA GLY A 122 6.32 -16.41 -11.15
C GLY A 122 6.55 -16.46 -12.66
N ARG A 123 5.75 -15.69 -13.39
CA ARG A 123 5.74 -15.65 -14.87
C ARG A 123 5.72 -14.21 -15.42
N ARG A 124 6.15 -13.23 -14.63
CA ARG A 124 6.24 -11.83 -15.09
C ARG A 124 7.11 -11.74 -16.33
N GLY A 125 6.65 -11.00 -17.34
CA GLY A 125 7.40 -10.72 -18.56
C GLY A 125 8.69 -9.95 -18.27
N ALA A 126 9.75 -10.30 -18.97
CA ALA A 126 11.09 -9.77 -18.74
C ALA A 126 11.42 -8.63 -19.71
N ALA A 127 11.59 -7.42 -19.18
CA ALA A 127 12.18 -6.28 -19.88
C ALA A 127 13.14 -5.59 -18.91
N PHE A 128 14.35 -5.25 -19.35
CA PHE A 128 15.38 -4.63 -18.52
C PHE A 128 15.97 -3.39 -19.19
N GLY A 129 16.62 -2.53 -18.40
CA GLY A 129 17.04 -1.21 -18.84
C GLY A 129 15.84 -0.24 -18.99
N VAL A 130 14.78 -0.47 -18.23
CA VAL A 130 13.54 0.33 -18.23
C VAL A 130 13.26 0.90 -16.82
N ALA A 131 12.07 1.43 -16.59
CA ALA A 131 11.78 2.20 -15.37
C ALA A 131 11.95 1.42 -14.07
N HIS A 132 11.60 0.13 -14.02
CA HIS A 132 11.66 -0.65 -12.78
C HIS A 132 13.08 -0.96 -12.28
N ASP A 133 14.08 -0.88 -13.15
CA ASP A 133 15.49 -1.12 -12.82
C ASP A 133 16.35 0.14 -13.00
N ASP A 134 15.70 1.32 -12.96
CA ASP A 134 16.31 2.65 -13.07
C ASP A 134 17.13 2.87 -14.36
N TYR A 135 16.76 2.17 -15.44
CA TYR A 135 17.43 2.22 -16.76
C TYR A 135 18.91 1.80 -16.73
N PHE A 136 19.33 1.00 -15.76
CA PHE A 136 20.71 0.55 -15.66
C PHE A 136 20.94 -0.78 -16.37
N ASP A 137 22.11 -0.92 -16.98
CA ASP A 137 22.65 -2.18 -17.41
C ASP A 137 23.05 -3.05 -16.21
N GLY A 138 23.20 -4.34 -16.41
CA GLY A 138 23.67 -5.26 -15.37
C GLY A 138 23.26 -6.70 -15.62
N ASP A 139 23.61 -7.57 -14.70
CA ASP A 139 23.25 -8.98 -14.75
C ASP A 139 21.72 -9.16 -14.60
N ILE A 140 21.09 -9.68 -15.65
CA ILE A 140 19.63 -9.86 -15.73
C ILE A 140 19.13 -10.84 -14.67
N VAL A 141 19.88 -11.92 -14.40
CA VAL A 141 19.48 -12.95 -13.43
C VAL A 141 19.52 -12.36 -12.01
N ALA A 142 20.55 -11.56 -11.70
CA ALA A 142 20.64 -10.85 -10.45
C ALA A 142 19.48 -9.84 -10.29
N LYS A 143 19.17 -9.07 -11.32
CA LYS A 143 18.03 -8.13 -11.32
C LYS A 143 16.69 -8.84 -11.08
N MET A 144 16.43 -9.99 -11.73
CA MET A 144 15.24 -10.80 -11.51
C MET A 144 15.13 -11.26 -10.06
N ARG A 145 16.22 -11.81 -9.51
CA ARG A 145 16.27 -12.26 -8.12
C ARG A 145 16.00 -11.12 -7.16
N ASP A 146 16.67 -9.97 -7.34
CA ASP A 146 16.55 -8.82 -6.47
C ASP A 146 15.14 -8.20 -6.57
N ALA A 147 14.56 -8.09 -7.77
CA ALA A 147 13.17 -7.65 -7.94
C ALA A 147 12.17 -8.59 -7.24
N ASN A 148 12.38 -9.92 -7.35
CA ASN A 148 11.55 -10.92 -6.66
C ASN A 148 11.64 -10.80 -5.12
N SER A 149 12.79 -10.38 -4.59
CA SER A 149 13.04 -10.27 -3.15
C SER A 149 12.59 -8.93 -2.55
N GLU A 150 12.62 -7.85 -3.34
CA GLU A 150 12.39 -6.50 -2.85
C GLU A 150 10.95 -5.99 -3.04
N GLY A 151 10.21 -6.49 -4.05
CA GLY A 151 8.80 -6.11 -4.25
C GLY A 151 7.90 -6.51 -3.08
N ILE A 152 6.99 -5.64 -2.67
CA ILE A 152 5.97 -5.90 -1.63
C ILE A 152 4.65 -6.28 -2.30
N LEU A 153 4.07 -7.42 -1.92
CA LEU A 153 2.76 -7.86 -2.41
C LEU A 153 1.73 -7.87 -1.28
N ILE A 154 0.66 -7.14 -1.50
CA ILE A 154 -0.40 -6.90 -0.52
C ILE A 154 -1.71 -7.47 -1.07
N ALA A 155 -2.29 -8.44 -0.38
CA ALA A 155 -3.64 -8.93 -0.65
C ALA A 155 -4.64 -8.19 0.25
N GLN A 156 -5.62 -7.50 -0.34
CA GLN A 156 -6.64 -6.80 0.43
C GLN A 156 -7.82 -7.74 0.71
N ILE A 157 -8.11 -7.94 2.00
CA ILE A 157 -9.19 -8.78 2.52
C ILE A 157 -10.36 -7.87 2.89
N GLU A 158 -11.43 -7.95 2.11
CA GLU A 158 -12.52 -6.99 2.21
C GLU A 158 -13.89 -7.55 1.82
N THR A 159 -13.97 -8.88 1.66
CA THR A 159 -15.23 -9.59 1.45
C THR A 159 -15.41 -10.72 2.47
N ALA A 160 -16.66 -11.10 2.72
CA ALA A 160 -16.96 -12.26 3.55
C ALA A 160 -16.29 -13.52 3.01
N ARG A 161 -16.28 -13.72 1.69
CA ARG A 161 -15.62 -14.85 1.03
C ARG A 161 -14.09 -14.81 1.20
N GLY A 162 -13.46 -13.63 1.06
CA GLY A 162 -12.04 -13.44 1.33
C GLY A 162 -11.69 -13.75 2.78
N LEU A 163 -12.55 -13.30 3.71
CA LEU A 163 -12.42 -13.62 5.13
C LEU A 163 -12.55 -15.13 5.40
N ASP A 164 -13.49 -15.82 4.76
CA ASP A 164 -13.67 -17.26 4.92
C ASP A 164 -12.47 -18.07 4.41
N ASN A 165 -11.73 -17.54 3.45
CA ASN A 165 -10.53 -18.15 2.88
C ASN A 165 -9.21 -17.52 3.40
N VAL A 166 -9.26 -16.63 4.40
CA VAL A 166 -8.08 -15.83 4.81
C VAL A 166 -6.86 -16.68 5.18
N GLU A 167 -7.06 -17.82 5.82
CA GLU A 167 -5.99 -18.77 6.18
C GLU A 167 -5.29 -19.32 4.92
N LYS A 168 -6.07 -19.68 3.91
CA LYS A 168 -5.54 -20.20 2.63
C LYS A 168 -4.82 -19.10 1.84
N ILE A 169 -5.34 -17.89 1.86
CA ILE A 169 -4.72 -16.71 1.24
C ILE A 169 -3.39 -16.40 1.94
N ALA A 170 -3.40 -16.37 3.28
CA ALA A 170 -2.20 -16.14 4.07
C ALA A 170 -1.11 -17.20 3.84
N ALA A 171 -1.51 -18.45 3.61
CA ALA A 171 -0.58 -19.57 3.35
C ALA A 171 0.19 -19.42 2.02
N VAL A 172 -0.27 -18.58 1.07
CA VAL A 172 0.37 -18.44 -0.24
C VAL A 172 1.76 -17.82 -0.08
N PRO A 173 2.85 -18.52 -0.53
CA PRO A 173 4.18 -17.97 -0.52
C PRO A 173 4.28 -16.78 -1.47
N GLY A 174 4.88 -15.69 -1.01
CA GLY A 174 5.11 -14.49 -1.85
C GLY A 174 4.12 -13.35 -1.62
N ILE A 175 2.96 -13.59 -0.99
CA ILE A 175 2.18 -12.52 -0.36
C ILE A 175 2.93 -12.09 0.90
N ASP A 176 3.11 -10.79 1.10
CA ASP A 176 3.82 -10.22 2.23
C ASP A 176 2.85 -9.66 3.29
N VAL A 177 1.76 -9.04 2.84
CA VAL A 177 0.83 -8.30 3.69
C VAL A 177 -0.61 -8.73 3.40
N LEU A 178 -1.40 -8.93 4.46
CA LEU A 178 -2.85 -8.96 4.39
C LEU A 178 -3.38 -7.59 4.83
N TRP A 179 -4.03 -6.86 3.93
CA TRP A 179 -4.58 -5.54 4.21
C TRP A 179 -6.07 -5.60 4.41
N ILE A 180 -6.60 -4.98 5.47
CA ILE A 180 -8.03 -4.97 5.73
C ILE A 180 -8.68 -3.78 5.03
N GLY A 181 -9.56 -4.04 4.04
CA GLY A 181 -10.45 -3.05 3.43
C GLY A 181 -11.73 -2.89 4.25
N HIS A 182 -11.67 -2.05 5.27
CA HIS A 182 -12.68 -2.02 6.35
C HIS A 182 -14.09 -1.62 5.89
N PHE A 183 -14.23 -0.70 4.94
CA PHE A 183 -15.55 -0.31 4.43
C PHE A 183 -16.20 -1.47 3.67
N ASP A 184 -15.51 -2.04 2.69
CA ASP A 184 -16.02 -3.11 1.87
C ASP A 184 -16.23 -4.40 2.67
N LEU A 185 -15.35 -4.68 3.63
CA LEU A 185 -15.53 -5.79 4.55
C LEU A 185 -16.84 -5.65 5.35
N THR A 186 -17.11 -4.47 5.93
CA THR A 186 -18.39 -4.24 6.65
C THR A 186 -19.60 -4.33 5.74
N ASN A 187 -19.50 -3.81 4.50
CA ASN A 187 -20.55 -3.94 3.49
C ASN A 187 -20.84 -5.42 3.16
N SER A 188 -19.79 -6.18 2.87
CA SER A 188 -19.88 -7.60 2.54
C SER A 188 -20.40 -8.46 3.70
N LEU A 189 -20.14 -8.05 4.94
CA LEU A 189 -20.69 -8.69 6.13
C LEU A 189 -22.14 -8.29 6.44
N GLY A 190 -22.77 -7.38 5.66
CA GLY A 190 -24.12 -6.89 5.89
C GLY A 190 -24.26 -5.94 7.08
N ILE A 191 -23.18 -5.28 7.47
CA ILE A 191 -23.10 -4.32 8.59
C ILE A 191 -22.34 -3.04 8.16
N PRO A 192 -22.81 -2.31 7.12
CA PRO A 192 -22.06 -1.22 6.51
C PRO A 192 -21.64 -0.18 7.54
N ALA A 193 -20.34 0.18 7.55
CA ALA A 193 -19.69 1.15 8.42
C ALA A 193 -19.85 0.91 9.94
N GLN A 194 -20.23 -0.28 10.38
CA GLN A 194 -20.38 -0.63 11.81
C GLN A 194 -19.08 -1.26 12.35
N PHE A 195 -18.05 -0.44 12.51
CA PHE A 195 -16.70 -0.90 12.89
C PHE A 195 -16.61 -1.43 14.34
N GLU A 196 -17.59 -1.11 15.19
CA GLU A 196 -17.70 -1.64 16.55
C GLU A 196 -18.51 -2.94 16.64
N HIS A 197 -19.13 -3.36 15.54
CA HIS A 197 -19.97 -4.56 15.52
C HIS A 197 -19.15 -5.82 15.80
N PRO A 198 -19.65 -6.76 16.64
CA PRO A 198 -18.89 -7.97 17.00
C PRO A 198 -18.40 -8.79 15.81
N ARG A 199 -19.21 -8.89 14.73
CA ARG A 199 -18.80 -9.58 13.49
C ARG A 199 -17.59 -8.94 12.82
N TYR A 200 -17.50 -7.61 12.80
CA TYR A 200 -16.34 -6.91 12.22
C TYR A 200 -15.09 -7.10 13.10
N ARG A 201 -15.23 -6.94 14.41
CA ARG A 201 -14.11 -7.18 15.34
C ARG A 201 -13.59 -8.61 15.25
N GLU A 202 -14.49 -9.59 15.12
CA GLU A 202 -14.11 -10.99 14.90
C GLU A 202 -13.40 -11.17 13.54
N ALA A 203 -13.85 -10.50 12.47
CA ALA A 203 -13.20 -10.53 11.18
C ALA A 203 -11.76 -9.99 11.25
N VAL A 204 -11.57 -8.84 11.92
CA VAL A 204 -10.24 -8.26 12.16
C VAL A 204 -9.34 -9.24 12.91
N ARG A 205 -9.84 -9.86 13.98
CA ARG A 205 -9.11 -10.84 14.77
C ARG A 205 -8.67 -12.04 13.90
N ARG A 206 -9.55 -12.56 13.05
CA ARG A 206 -9.23 -13.68 12.14
C ARG A 206 -8.13 -13.31 11.14
N VAL A 207 -8.16 -12.10 10.56
CA VAL A 207 -7.09 -11.66 9.65
C VAL A 207 -5.76 -11.54 10.39
N LEU A 208 -5.75 -10.99 11.60
CA LEU A 208 -4.54 -10.89 12.43
C LEU A 208 -3.97 -12.29 12.78
N GLU A 209 -4.83 -13.24 13.15
CA GLU A 209 -4.41 -14.61 13.46
C GLU A 209 -3.86 -15.35 12.24
N ALA A 210 -4.55 -15.25 11.09
CA ALA A 210 -4.08 -15.83 9.85
C ALA A 210 -2.72 -15.24 9.42
N SER A 211 -2.57 -13.91 9.51
CA SER A 211 -1.30 -13.25 9.23
C SER A 211 -0.18 -13.77 10.14
N ARG A 212 -0.42 -13.84 11.44
CA ARG A 212 0.55 -14.31 12.41
C ARG A 212 0.95 -15.77 12.19
N SER A 213 -0.03 -16.65 11.94
CA SER A 213 0.19 -18.08 11.72
C SER A 213 1.02 -18.37 10.47
N HIS A 214 0.97 -17.49 9.48
CA HIS A 214 1.69 -17.65 8.22
C HIS A 214 2.83 -16.64 8.04
N TYR A 215 3.27 -15.98 9.13
CA TYR A 215 4.38 -15.00 9.09
C TYR A 215 4.15 -13.86 8.10
N LYS A 216 2.89 -13.43 7.94
CA LYS A 216 2.50 -12.26 7.16
C LYS A 216 2.33 -11.04 8.05
N VAL A 217 2.39 -9.87 7.45
CA VAL A 217 2.11 -8.59 8.12
C VAL A 217 0.64 -8.24 7.91
N THR A 218 -0.02 -7.69 8.93
CA THR A 218 -1.37 -7.13 8.74
C THR A 218 -1.27 -5.62 8.56
N GLY A 219 -1.96 -5.11 7.53
CA GLY A 219 -1.97 -3.69 7.18
C GLY A 219 -3.34 -3.04 7.36
N PHE A 220 -3.33 -1.72 7.63
CA PHE A 220 -4.56 -0.94 7.79
C PHE A 220 -4.35 0.55 7.44
N MET A 221 -5.45 1.23 7.08
CA MET A 221 -5.50 2.68 6.95
C MET A 221 -6.11 3.30 8.20
N VAL A 222 -5.36 4.13 8.91
CA VAL A 222 -5.75 4.79 10.15
C VAL A 222 -5.99 6.29 9.94
N LYS A 223 -6.86 6.89 10.74
CA LYS A 223 -7.24 8.31 10.64
C LYS A 223 -6.65 9.20 11.74
N SER A 224 -6.04 8.61 12.76
CA SER A 224 -5.36 9.35 13.83
C SER A 224 -4.14 8.59 14.37
N ALA A 225 -3.27 9.30 15.07
CA ALA A 225 -2.10 8.71 15.72
C ALA A 225 -2.50 7.74 16.85
N GLU A 226 -3.56 8.07 17.59
CA GLU A 226 -4.09 7.27 18.69
C GLU A 226 -4.63 5.91 18.17
N GLU A 227 -5.40 5.95 17.08
CA GLU A 227 -5.89 4.76 16.40
C GLU A 227 -4.73 3.91 15.88
N GLY A 228 -3.75 4.54 15.22
CA GLY A 228 -2.55 3.85 14.73
C GLY A 228 -1.77 3.18 15.85
N ALA A 229 -1.55 3.88 16.97
CA ALA A 229 -0.88 3.31 18.13
C ALA A 229 -1.67 2.15 18.77
N ALA A 230 -3.01 2.21 18.76
CA ALA A 230 -3.85 1.11 19.22
C ALA A 230 -3.69 -0.12 18.31
N PHE A 231 -3.75 0.05 17.00
CA PHE A 231 -3.62 -1.05 16.05
C PHE A 231 -2.23 -1.69 16.07
N VAL A 232 -1.16 -0.92 16.27
CA VAL A 232 0.18 -1.50 16.47
C VAL A 232 0.21 -2.40 17.71
N ARG A 233 -0.43 -1.99 18.80
CA ARG A 233 -0.53 -2.83 20.01
C ARG A 233 -1.35 -4.12 19.79
N GLU A 234 -2.32 -4.08 18.88
CA GLU A 234 -3.10 -5.26 18.47
C GLU A 234 -2.33 -6.21 17.55
N GLY A 235 -1.24 -5.73 16.92
CA GLY A 235 -0.37 -6.53 16.06
C GLY A 235 -0.38 -6.17 14.59
N PHE A 236 -0.91 -5.00 14.21
CA PHE A 236 -0.74 -4.46 12.86
C PHE A 236 0.70 -4.01 12.67
N GLY A 237 1.28 -4.34 11.52
CA GLY A 237 2.69 -4.14 11.23
C GLY A 237 2.99 -3.20 10.08
N ILE A 238 1.98 -2.65 9.40
CA ILE A 238 2.12 -1.60 8.38
C ILE A 238 0.88 -0.72 8.37
N LEU A 239 1.05 0.59 8.38
CA LEU A 239 -0.06 1.54 8.47
C LEU A 239 0.01 2.62 7.38
N ALA A 240 -1.14 2.95 6.78
CA ALA A 240 -1.30 4.17 6.01
C ALA A 240 -2.07 5.21 6.84
N TYR A 241 -1.47 6.38 7.03
CA TYR A 241 -2.17 7.50 7.64
C TYR A 241 -3.09 8.13 6.60
N TRP A 242 -4.36 7.84 6.74
CA TRP A 242 -5.48 8.42 5.98
C TRP A 242 -5.21 8.54 4.47
N GLY A 243 -5.87 9.52 3.80
CA GLY A 243 -5.68 9.81 2.38
C GLY A 243 -5.59 11.32 2.14
N ASP A 244 -4.93 11.68 1.05
CA ASP A 244 -4.59 13.04 0.65
C ASP A 244 -5.77 14.01 0.73
N ILE A 245 -6.93 13.64 0.16
CA ILE A 245 -8.13 14.48 0.13
C ILE A 245 -8.67 14.76 1.54
N TRP A 246 -8.68 13.78 2.43
CA TRP A 246 -9.21 13.96 3.78
C TRP A 246 -8.25 14.73 4.66
N ILE A 247 -6.93 14.47 4.54
CA ILE A 247 -5.89 15.22 5.25
C ILE A 247 -5.95 16.69 4.84
N TYR A 248 -6.00 16.97 3.54
CA TYR A 248 -6.04 18.34 3.02
C TYR A 248 -7.31 19.07 3.46
N ARG A 249 -8.48 18.42 3.31
CA ARG A 249 -9.75 19.00 3.77
C ARG A 249 -9.73 19.31 5.26
N LYS A 250 -9.27 18.39 6.09
CA LYS A 250 -9.17 18.58 7.56
C LYS A 250 -8.27 19.77 7.90
N ALA A 251 -7.13 19.90 7.26
CA ALA A 251 -6.22 21.02 7.49
C ALA A 251 -6.86 22.38 7.13
N LEU A 252 -7.61 22.42 6.01
CA LEU A 252 -8.35 23.62 5.61
C LEU A 252 -9.48 23.96 6.58
N GLU A 253 -10.26 22.97 7.02
CA GLU A 253 -11.36 23.13 7.97
C GLU A 253 -10.85 23.70 9.29
N ASP A 254 -9.77 23.14 9.83
CA ASP A 254 -9.16 23.58 11.10
C ASP A 254 -8.64 25.03 10.99
N GLY A 255 -7.87 25.32 9.93
CA GLY A 255 -7.33 26.65 9.70
C GLY A 255 -8.41 27.70 9.48
N ALA A 256 -9.43 27.39 8.67
CA ALA A 256 -10.53 28.29 8.39
C ALA A 256 -11.39 28.56 9.65
N SER A 257 -11.64 27.55 10.47
CA SER A 257 -12.39 27.70 11.72
C SER A 257 -11.64 28.58 12.71
N ALA A 258 -10.36 28.30 12.94
CA ALA A 258 -9.52 29.10 13.83
C ALA A 258 -9.43 30.58 13.39
N LEU A 259 -9.28 30.84 12.09
CA LEU A 259 -9.27 32.21 11.56
C LEU A 259 -10.61 32.91 11.77
N ARG A 260 -11.74 32.23 11.51
CA ARG A 260 -13.07 32.82 11.72
C ARG A 260 -13.32 33.18 13.17
N GLU A 261 -12.91 32.35 14.13
CA GLU A 261 -13.01 32.65 15.58
C GLU A 261 -12.20 33.90 15.95
N LEU A 262 -10.95 33.99 15.50
CA LEU A 262 -10.10 35.15 15.77
C LEU A 262 -10.63 36.46 15.15
N ILE A 263 -11.11 36.41 13.89
CA ILE A 263 -11.68 37.59 13.21
C ILE A 263 -13.02 37.99 13.84
N GLY A 264 -13.87 37.01 14.19
CA GLY A 264 -15.16 37.27 14.87
C GLY A 264 -14.99 37.85 16.25
N GLY A 265 -14.01 37.38 17.03
CA GLY A 265 -13.67 37.94 18.37
C GLY A 265 -13.10 39.35 18.33
N THR A 266 -12.51 39.77 17.22
CA THR A 266 -12.00 41.16 17.04
C THR A 266 -13.10 42.16 16.70
N ARG A 267 -14.22 41.74 16.10
CA ARG A 267 -15.36 42.62 15.77
C ARG A 267 -16.23 42.99 16.98
N GLY A 268 -16.08 42.37 18.13
CA GLY A 268 -16.80 42.69 19.37
C GLY A 268 -16.06 43.61 20.34
N ARG A 269 -14.92 44.21 19.93
CA ARG A 269 -14.10 45.10 20.77
C ARG A 269 -13.99 46.54 20.23
N THR A 270 -14.87 46.97 19.33
CA THR A 270 -14.95 48.40 18.90
C THR A 270 -16.20 49.05 19.41
#